data_5c9a632423574e9608e88d66d6300024
#
_entry.id   5c9a632423574e9608e88d66d6300024
#
_cell.length_a   1.000
_cell.length_b   1.000
_cell.length_c   1.000
_cell.angle_alpha   90.00
_cell.angle_beta   90.00
_cell.angle_gamma   90.00
#
_symmetry.space_group_name_H-M   'P 1'
#
loop_
_entity.id
_entity.type
_entity.pdbx_description
1 polymer ?
#
loop_
_entity_poly.entity_id
_entity_poly.type
_entity_poly.pdbx_seq_one_letter_code
_entity_poly.pdbx_strand_id
1 'polypeptide(L)'
;MQIKTLIARNFYSFHNLEIDFSKTSGITRILGRNKDSGGSNGAGKSALFEAVTWGIYGTTIRKSTEAALVNSQAGEDCSVSIVLEKKGIGTVMISRSKRPTSLDVEINGKLINRANSSQTQEYLEEILETDYKSFLASVVFGQHSTFTFLDSSPEDKRKIIKNCFNLDDIFSKRASVKQLKSSYQGELKVIATLIKNLLEERETLEKEVPDEKFKLVKLPSLENILKAETKINDGEKSVRDLQRSMKKERDRLRRVNDSIKEGVYKDDKECPVCRNSYVKSQTKKDVTGYKKEAKELTDSITLKENEISELKDINDTLIPKISSSEWAKYNKKNKQIENAQSSIHRLHQVLKQLEDYEAKRIELDSLLEVMKFWEIAFSEKGLIRYIIRNILDYFNLRSNEYVSILTNGQFSLKFNDELSETILNNGIETKYISLSGGEKRKVNLSIMLSLQDLSSKISRTDCNLLFFDEVCDNIDNPGILAVNNLLRMLESQNAEKKVLVITHNNYLQELLGDTDAITITKHKGISKINNGN
;
A
#
# COMPACT_ATOMS: atom_id res chain seq x y z
N MET A 1 17.87 -5.14 -13.34
CA MET A 1 17.44 -5.56 -14.70
C MET A 1 18.64 -5.54 -15.62
N GLN A 2 19.03 -6.70 -16.19
CA GLN A 2 20.16 -6.81 -17.12
C GLN A 2 19.63 -7.20 -18.51
N ILE A 3 19.53 -6.26 -19.42
CA ILE A 3 19.13 -6.51 -20.80
C ILE A 3 20.30 -7.21 -21.49
N LYS A 4 20.06 -8.42 -22.05
CA LYS A 4 21.06 -9.27 -22.71
C LYS A 4 21.00 -9.15 -24.22
N THR A 5 19.80 -9.33 -24.79
CA THR A 5 19.63 -9.31 -26.25
C THR A 5 18.43 -8.49 -26.65
N LEU A 6 18.54 -7.87 -27.81
CA LEU A 6 17.46 -7.18 -28.51
C LEU A 6 17.40 -7.70 -29.94
N ILE A 7 16.24 -8.15 -30.35
CA ILE A 7 15.93 -8.49 -31.74
C ILE A 7 14.72 -7.69 -32.16
N ALA A 8 14.82 -6.93 -33.25
CA ALA A 8 13.67 -6.24 -33.82
C ALA A 8 13.56 -6.54 -35.33
N ARG A 9 12.33 -6.77 -35.78
CA ARG A 9 11.98 -7.05 -37.17
C ARG A 9 10.98 -6.01 -37.66
N ASN A 10 11.20 -5.53 -38.87
CA ASN A 10 10.36 -4.51 -39.55
C ASN A 10 10.05 -3.30 -38.65
N PHE A 11 11.04 -2.87 -37.87
CA PHE A 11 10.89 -1.79 -36.89
C PHE A 11 11.59 -0.51 -37.41
N TYR A 12 10.85 0.57 -37.61
CA TYR A 12 11.31 1.81 -38.25
C TYR A 12 12.00 1.52 -39.58
N SER A 13 13.27 1.91 -39.73
CA SER A 13 14.08 1.65 -40.95
C SER A 13 14.75 0.28 -40.96
N PHE A 14 14.62 -0.53 -39.93
CA PHE A 14 15.22 -1.86 -39.86
C PHE A 14 14.30 -2.94 -40.39
N HIS A 15 14.75 -3.77 -41.31
CA HIS A 15 14.15 -5.06 -41.57
C HIS A 15 14.53 -6.09 -40.50
N ASN A 16 15.79 -6.08 -40.10
CA ASN A 16 16.30 -6.92 -39.05
C ASN A 16 17.37 -6.16 -38.25
N LEU A 17 17.16 -6.13 -36.94
CA LEU A 17 18.06 -5.53 -35.96
C LEU A 17 18.32 -6.59 -34.88
N GLU A 18 19.58 -6.92 -34.65
CA GLU A 18 19.98 -7.86 -33.62
C GLU A 18 21.20 -7.32 -32.89
N ILE A 19 21.10 -7.24 -31.55
CA ILE A 19 22.20 -6.81 -30.70
C ILE A 19 22.25 -7.74 -29.48
N ASP A 20 23.46 -8.26 -29.26
CA ASP A 20 23.83 -8.94 -28.03
C ASP A 20 24.62 -7.98 -27.14
N PHE A 21 23.95 -7.41 -26.15
CA PHE A 21 24.58 -6.49 -25.21
C PHE A 21 25.58 -7.19 -24.28
N SER A 22 25.57 -8.53 -24.19
CA SER A 22 26.57 -9.25 -23.40
C SER A 22 27.97 -9.09 -23.98
N LYS A 23 28.07 -8.84 -25.28
CA LYS A 23 29.33 -8.64 -26.04
C LYS A 23 29.84 -7.20 -26.04
N THR A 24 29.02 -6.24 -25.56
CA THR A 24 29.48 -4.85 -25.42
C THR A 24 30.07 -4.64 -24.03
N SER A 25 31.03 -3.77 -23.89
CA SER A 25 31.66 -3.41 -22.61
C SER A 25 31.78 -1.91 -22.45
N GLY A 26 31.64 -1.40 -21.24
CA GLY A 26 31.86 0.00 -20.93
C GLY A 26 31.08 0.97 -21.84
N ILE A 27 31.79 1.91 -22.43
CA ILE A 27 31.25 2.91 -23.39
C ILE A 27 31.26 2.32 -24.79
N THR A 28 30.11 2.33 -25.45
CA THR A 28 29.95 1.90 -26.85
C THR A 28 29.35 3.03 -27.69
N ARG A 29 30.06 3.47 -28.72
CA ARG A 29 29.56 4.48 -29.66
C ARG A 29 28.60 3.86 -30.67
N ILE A 30 27.47 4.52 -30.93
CA ILE A 30 26.53 4.15 -32.00
C ILE A 30 26.76 5.11 -33.17
N LEU A 31 27.46 4.62 -34.19
CA LEU A 31 27.80 5.37 -35.39
C LEU A 31 26.76 5.16 -36.48
N GLY A 32 26.51 6.20 -37.28
CA GLY A 32 25.58 6.12 -38.40
C GLY A 32 26.28 6.40 -39.75
N ARG A 33 25.95 5.62 -40.75
CA ARG A 33 26.36 5.88 -42.14
C ARG A 33 25.14 5.79 -43.05
N ASN A 34 24.63 6.93 -43.49
CA ASN A 34 23.49 6.99 -44.39
C ASN A 34 23.99 7.14 -45.84
N LYS A 35 23.90 6.05 -46.62
CA LYS A 35 24.32 6.02 -48.05
C LYS A 35 23.29 6.68 -48.98
N ASP A 36 22.05 6.89 -48.50
CA ASP A 36 20.96 7.44 -49.31
C ASP A 36 21.06 8.97 -49.38
N SER A 37 21.47 9.63 -48.27
CA SER A 37 21.57 11.10 -48.18
C SER A 37 22.99 11.61 -48.04
N GLY A 38 23.96 10.73 -47.82
CA GLY A 38 25.33 11.09 -47.44
C GLY A 38 25.38 11.64 -46.00
N GLY A 39 26.23 11.09 -45.16
CA GLY A 39 26.38 11.54 -43.77
C GLY A 39 25.86 10.53 -42.73
N SER A 40 25.53 11.00 -41.53
CA SER A 40 25.20 10.16 -40.38
C SER A 40 23.71 10.25 -39.95
N ASN A 41 23.02 11.33 -40.36
CA ASN A 41 21.65 11.59 -39.97
C ASN A 41 20.67 10.65 -40.66
N GLY A 42 19.62 10.24 -39.92
CA GLY A 42 18.58 9.35 -40.44
C GLY A 42 19.06 7.92 -40.72
N ALA A 43 20.26 7.52 -40.26
CA ALA A 43 20.76 6.14 -40.39
C ALA A 43 20.00 5.14 -39.52
N GLY A 44 19.23 5.59 -38.54
CA GLY A 44 18.46 4.72 -37.62
C GLY A 44 19.09 4.55 -36.25
N LYS A 45 20.07 5.37 -35.86
CA LYS A 45 20.74 5.26 -34.54
C LYS A 45 19.80 5.26 -33.37
N SER A 46 18.96 6.28 -33.23
CA SER A 46 18.01 6.41 -32.13
C SER A 46 16.90 5.33 -32.14
N ALA A 47 16.64 4.71 -33.32
CA ALA A 47 15.66 3.61 -33.41
C ALA A 47 16.07 2.39 -32.56
N LEU A 48 17.37 2.24 -32.25
CA LEU A 48 17.83 1.23 -31.28
C LEU A 48 17.25 1.47 -29.88
N PHE A 49 17.33 2.71 -29.40
CA PHE A 49 16.80 3.06 -28.06
C PHE A 49 15.27 2.99 -28.03
N GLU A 50 14.64 3.38 -29.15
CA GLU A 50 13.19 3.23 -29.34
C GLU A 50 12.74 1.76 -29.32
N ALA A 51 13.53 0.85 -29.91
CA ALA A 51 13.21 -0.57 -29.90
C ALA A 51 13.24 -1.17 -28.50
N VAL A 52 14.24 -0.82 -27.68
CA VAL A 52 14.29 -1.27 -26.27
C VAL A 52 13.09 -0.74 -25.51
N THR A 53 12.82 0.56 -25.63
CA THR A 53 11.73 1.21 -24.87
C THR A 53 10.37 0.66 -25.30
N TRP A 54 10.13 0.55 -26.60
CA TRP A 54 8.86 0.03 -27.12
C TRP A 54 8.68 -1.46 -26.81
N GLY A 55 9.73 -2.25 -26.90
CA GLY A 55 9.67 -3.68 -26.57
C GLY A 55 9.23 -3.91 -25.12
N ILE A 56 9.73 -3.12 -24.18
CA ILE A 56 9.39 -3.26 -22.76
C ILE A 56 8.03 -2.63 -22.45
N TYR A 57 7.77 -1.40 -22.89
CA TYR A 57 6.63 -0.58 -22.44
C TYR A 57 5.50 -0.39 -23.47
N GLY A 58 5.69 -0.81 -24.71
CA GLY A 58 4.72 -0.58 -25.79
C GLY A 58 4.60 0.88 -26.24
N THR A 59 5.43 1.75 -25.70
CA THR A 59 5.47 3.17 -26.00
C THR A 59 6.90 3.56 -26.37
N THR A 60 7.06 4.40 -27.41
CA THR A 60 8.36 4.90 -27.83
C THR A 60 8.74 6.18 -27.11
N ILE A 61 10.04 6.52 -27.06
CA ILE A 61 10.53 7.77 -26.46
C ILE A 61 9.87 8.98 -27.13
N ARG A 62 9.76 8.96 -28.45
CA ARG A 62 9.18 10.03 -29.27
C ARG A 62 7.66 10.00 -29.34
N LYS A 63 6.99 9.04 -28.67
CA LYS A 63 5.54 8.80 -28.77
C LYS A 63 5.06 8.69 -30.21
N SER A 64 5.83 7.97 -31.02
CA SER A 64 5.53 7.77 -32.45
C SER A 64 4.21 7.06 -32.67
N THR A 65 3.52 7.41 -33.74
CA THR A 65 2.29 6.72 -34.15
C THR A 65 2.59 5.29 -34.62
N GLU A 66 1.59 4.42 -34.58
CA GLU A 66 1.72 3.02 -35.05
C GLU A 66 2.22 2.92 -36.50
N ALA A 67 1.74 3.82 -37.37
CA ALA A 67 2.15 3.87 -38.77
C ALA A 67 3.66 4.20 -38.94
N ALA A 68 4.23 4.96 -38.00
CA ALA A 68 5.62 5.30 -38.02
C ALA A 68 6.54 4.21 -37.45
N LEU A 69 6.00 3.30 -36.61
CA LEU A 69 6.75 2.17 -36.02
C LEU A 69 7.05 1.08 -37.03
N VAL A 70 6.06 0.71 -37.85
CA VAL A 70 6.16 -0.38 -38.80
C VAL A 70 7.03 0.10 -39.98
N ASN A 71 8.00 -0.70 -40.39
CA ASN A 71 8.81 -0.41 -41.53
C ASN A 71 7.94 -0.16 -42.76
N SER A 72 8.11 0.99 -43.41
CA SER A 72 7.25 1.41 -44.53
C SER A 72 7.36 0.54 -45.79
N GLN A 73 8.46 -0.19 -45.95
CA GLN A 73 8.63 -1.13 -47.08
C GLN A 73 8.02 -2.50 -46.77
N ALA A 74 8.03 -2.95 -45.52
CA ALA A 74 7.41 -4.21 -45.10
C ALA A 74 5.88 -4.07 -44.90
N GLY A 75 5.43 -2.98 -44.30
CA GLY A 75 4.01 -2.68 -44.06
C GLY A 75 3.35 -3.47 -42.94
N GLU A 76 3.93 -4.58 -42.51
CA GLU A 76 3.41 -5.54 -41.54
C GLU A 76 4.54 -6.26 -40.78
N ASP A 77 4.16 -7.18 -39.88
CA ASP A 77 5.06 -8.05 -39.12
C ASP A 77 6.16 -7.32 -38.33
N CYS A 78 5.80 -6.16 -37.77
CA CYS A 78 6.71 -5.45 -36.88
C CYS A 78 6.78 -6.15 -35.53
N SER A 79 7.96 -6.54 -35.10
CA SER A 79 8.15 -7.19 -33.78
C SER A 79 9.45 -6.76 -33.12
N VAL A 80 9.44 -6.79 -31.79
CA VAL A 80 10.61 -6.61 -30.93
C VAL A 80 10.59 -7.69 -29.86
N SER A 81 11.71 -8.41 -29.75
CA SER A 81 11.95 -9.38 -28.71
C SER A 81 13.15 -8.97 -27.87
N ILE A 82 13.01 -9.00 -26.55
CA ILE A 82 14.04 -8.62 -25.58
C ILE A 82 14.20 -9.77 -24.60
N VAL A 83 15.45 -10.16 -24.36
CA VAL A 83 15.81 -11.09 -23.30
C VAL A 83 16.56 -10.30 -22.23
N LEU A 84 16.10 -10.39 -21.01
CA LEU A 84 16.72 -9.76 -19.86
C LEU A 84 16.77 -10.70 -18.65
N GLU A 85 17.69 -10.43 -17.74
CA GLU A 85 17.76 -11.09 -16.43
C GLU A 85 17.32 -10.12 -15.33
N LYS A 86 16.44 -10.57 -14.46
CA LYS A 86 16.01 -9.85 -13.26
C LYS A 86 16.39 -10.65 -12.01
N LYS A 87 17.15 -10.01 -11.13
CA LYS A 87 17.56 -10.63 -9.86
C LYS A 87 16.34 -11.07 -9.05
N GLY A 88 16.31 -12.30 -8.61
CA GLY A 88 15.20 -12.89 -7.83
C GLY A 88 14.05 -13.46 -8.67
N ILE A 89 14.05 -13.25 -10.01
CA ILE A 89 13.02 -13.75 -10.93
C ILE A 89 13.65 -14.72 -11.96
N GLY A 90 14.82 -14.38 -12.49
CA GLY A 90 15.50 -15.13 -13.53
C GLY A 90 15.41 -14.47 -14.90
N THR A 91 15.42 -15.29 -15.95
CA THR A 91 15.36 -14.84 -17.34
C THR A 91 13.93 -14.47 -17.72
N VAL A 92 13.74 -13.24 -18.21
CA VAL A 92 12.48 -12.74 -18.75
C VAL A 92 12.65 -12.50 -20.24
N MET A 93 11.79 -13.11 -21.06
CA MET A 93 11.69 -12.85 -22.49
C MET A 93 10.40 -12.10 -22.77
N ILE A 94 10.51 -10.96 -23.44
CA ILE A 94 9.40 -10.10 -23.83
C ILE A 94 9.35 -10.08 -25.34
N SER A 95 8.24 -10.50 -25.92
CA SER A 95 8.00 -10.46 -27.36
C SER A 95 6.77 -9.61 -27.65
N ARG A 96 6.98 -8.49 -28.32
CA ARG A 96 5.91 -7.55 -28.68
C ARG A 96 5.83 -7.44 -30.20
N SER A 97 4.62 -7.47 -30.71
CA SER A 97 4.39 -7.30 -32.15
C SER A 97 3.34 -6.23 -32.46
N LYS A 98 3.38 -5.75 -33.69
CA LYS A 98 2.38 -4.84 -34.27
C LYS A 98 2.08 -5.28 -35.71
N ARG A 99 0.80 -5.35 -36.06
CA ARG A 99 0.30 -5.88 -37.33
C ARG A 99 0.80 -7.30 -37.62
N PRO A 100 0.33 -8.30 -36.81
CA PRO A 100 -0.69 -8.24 -35.76
C PRO A 100 -0.17 -7.72 -34.42
N THR A 101 -1.07 -7.22 -33.58
CA THR A 101 -0.70 -6.73 -32.23
C THR A 101 -0.69 -7.88 -31.23
N SER A 102 0.45 -8.12 -30.59
CA SER A 102 0.55 -9.06 -29.45
C SER A 102 1.56 -8.58 -28.42
N LEU A 103 1.46 -9.13 -27.23
CA LEU A 103 2.46 -9.05 -26.17
C LEU A 103 2.53 -10.40 -25.48
N ASP A 104 3.69 -11.03 -25.58
CA ASP A 104 4.00 -12.29 -24.93
C ASP A 104 5.15 -12.08 -23.96
N VAL A 105 4.97 -12.57 -22.73
CA VAL A 105 5.99 -12.51 -21.68
C VAL A 105 6.24 -13.91 -21.14
N GLU A 106 7.49 -14.32 -21.14
CA GLU A 106 7.94 -15.59 -20.60
C GLU A 106 8.91 -15.37 -19.45
N ILE A 107 8.77 -16.14 -18.38
CA ILE A 107 9.72 -16.21 -17.27
C ILE A 107 10.29 -17.61 -17.21
N ASN A 108 11.61 -17.73 -17.33
CA ASN A 108 12.32 -19.00 -17.33
C ASN A 108 11.71 -20.03 -18.32
N GLY A 109 11.31 -19.56 -19.50
CA GLY A 109 10.71 -20.38 -20.58
C GLY A 109 9.23 -20.71 -20.38
N LYS A 110 8.56 -20.15 -19.35
CA LYS A 110 7.14 -20.33 -19.12
C LYS A 110 6.37 -19.07 -19.47
N LEU A 111 5.38 -19.17 -20.36
CA LEU A 111 4.49 -18.07 -20.73
C LEU A 111 3.61 -17.67 -19.54
N ILE A 112 3.54 -16.36 -19.26
CA ILE A 112 2.84 -15.79 -18.10
C ILE A 112 1.81 -14.73 -18.47
N ASN A 113 1.32 -14.70 -19.71
CA ASN A 113 0.35 -13.73 -20.17
C ASN A 113 -0.89 -13.69 -19.28
N ARG A 114 -1.49 -12.49 -19.17
CA ARG A 114 -2.76 -12.25 -18.49
C ARG A 114 -3.90 -12.27 -19.52
N ALA A 115 -5.12 -11.97 -19.08
CA ALA A 115 -6.31 -12.05 -19.93
C ALA A 115 -6.26 -11.14 -21.18
N ASN A 116 -5.50 -10.05 -21.12
CA ASN A 116 -5.28 -9.16 -22.26
C ASN A 116 -3.89 -8.48 -22.17
N SER A 117 -3.48 -7.82 -23.25
CA SER A 117 -2.18 -7.17 -23.37
C SER A 117 -1.97 -6.05 -22.33
N SER A 118 -3.03 -5.33 -21.93
CA SER A 118 -2.93 -4.27 -20.91
C SER A 118 -2.60 -4.86 -19.54
N GLN A 119 -3.30 -5.90 -19.13
CA GLN A 119 -3.02 -6.60 -17.87
C GLN A 119 -1.67 -7.33 -17.88
N THR A 120 -1.25 -7.83 -19.06
CA THR A 120 0.09 -8.41 -19.23
C THR A 120 1.15 -7.34 -19.08
N GLN A 121 0.92 -6.12 -19.60
CA GLN A 121 1.82 -4.98 -19.46
C GLN A 121 1.93 -4.52 -18.00
N GLU A 122 0.81 -4.36 -17.30
CA GLU A 122 0.78 -4.00 -15.88
C GLU A 122 1.57 -5.03 -15.05
N TYR A 123 1.36 -6.31 -15.30
CA TYR A 123 2.09 -7.38 -14.63
C TYR A 123 3.58 -7.41 -14.96
N LEU A 124 3.95 -7.08 -16.20
CA LEU A 124 5.36 -6.93 -16.61
C LEU A 124 6.02 -5.77 -15.85
N GLU A 125 5.36 -4.62 -15.74
CA GLU A 125 5.87 -3.46 -14.99
C GLU A 125 6.01 -3.77 -13.50
N GLU A 126 5.08 -4.54 -12.93
CA GLU A 126 5.18 -5.06 -11.56
C GLU A 126 6.42 -5.96 -11.38
N ILE A 127 6.65 -6.92 -12.29
CA ILE A 127 7.81 -7.81 -12.28
C ILE A 127 9.12 -7.02 -12.41
N LEU A 128 9.14 -6.06 -13.32
CA LEU A 128 10.32 -5.21 -13.55
C LEU A 128 10.52 -4.17 -12.45
N GLU A 129 9.50 -3.92 -11.64
CA GLU A 129 9.48 -2.91 -10.57
C GLU A 129 9.78 -1.50 -11.10
N THR A 130 9.42 -1.21 -12.35
CA THR A 130 9.67 0.09 -12.99
C THR A 130 8.62 0.36 -14.07
N ASP A 131 8.14 1.60 -14.13
CA ASP A 131 7.25 2.08 -15.18
C ASP A 131 7.99 2.83 -16.30
N TYR A 132 7.28 3.12 -17.37
CA TYR A 132 7.81 3.84 -18.52
C TYR A 132 8.47 5.18 -18.16
N LYS A 133 7.84 6.00 -17.29
CA LYS A 133 8.37 7.31 -16.90
C LYS A 133 9.64 7.18 -16.08
N SER A 134 9.68 6.25 -15.14
CA SER A 134 10.84 5.98 -14.29
C SER A 134 12.01 5.43 -15.09
N PHE A 135 11.74 4.52 -16.04
CA PHE A 135 12.76 4.02 -16.97
C PHE A 135 13.36 5.16 -17.80
N LEU A 136 12.52 5.99 -18.42
CA LEU A 136 13.03 7.13 -19.19
C LEU A 136 13.85 8.09 -18.33
N ALA A 137 13.40 8.39 -17.13
CA ALA A 137 14.07 9.32 -16.23
C ALA A 137 15.44 8.84 -15.74
N SER A 138 15.69 7.52 -15.74
CA SER A 138 16.92 6.94 -15.19
C SER A 138 17.83 6.26 -16.22
N VAL A 139 17.34 5.99 -17.44
CA VAL A 139 18.09 5.20 -18.44
C VAL A 139 18.33 5.96 -19.74
N VAL A 140 17.43 6.88 -20.12
CA VAL A 140 17.47 7.55 -21.41
C VAL A 140 17.82 9.02 -21.26
N PHE A 141 19.01 9.41 -21.75
CA PHE A 141 19.53 10.76 -21.71
C PHE A 141 19.62 11.31 -23.16
N GLY A 142 18.84 12.32 -23.49
CA GLY A 142 18.93 12.84 -24.86
C GLY A 142 17.93 13.88 -25.29
N GLN A 143 18.08 14.30 -26.56
CA GLN A 143 17.34 15.41 -27.17
C GLN A 143 15.82 15.15 -27.23
N HIS A 144 15.41 13.89 -27.34
CA HIS A 144 14.03 13.48 -27.49
C HIS A 144 13.40 12.97 -26.20
N SER A 145 14.12 12.95 -25.09
CA SER A 145 13.47 12.71 -23.79
C SER A 145 12.61 13.93 -23.45
N THR A 146 11.35 13.90 -23.88
CA THR A 146 10.33 14.92 -23.55
C THR A 146 10.06 14.98 -22.06
N PHE A 147 10.72 14.14 -21.29
CA PHE A 147 10.53 13.99 -19.86
C PHE A 147 11.80 14.45 -19.13
N THR A 148 11.74 15.63 -18.54
CA THR A 148 12.75 16.08 -17.60
C THR A 148 12.16 16.08 -16.19
N PHE A 149 12.93 15.60 -15.22
CA PHE A 149 12.47 15.57 -13.82
C PHE A 149 12.07 16.96 -13.33
N LEU A 150 12.82 18.00 -13.72
CA LEU A 150 12.56 19.38 -13.32
C LEU A 150 11.27 19.96 -13.92
N ASP A 151 10.94 19.60 -15.15
CA ASP A 151 9.71 20.05 -15.82
C ASP A 151 8.47 19.24 -15.39
N SER A 152 8.67 18.18 -14.61
CA SER A 152 7.57 17.31 -14.16
C SER A 152 6.76 17.95 -13.04
N SER A 153 5.47 17.61 -13.00
CA SER A 153 4.60 18.01 -11.88
C SER A 153 5.15 17.46 -10.55
N PRO A 154 4.87 18.11 -9.42
CA PRO A 154 5.26 17.58 -8.11
C PRO A 154 4.76 16.14 -7.86
N GLU A 155 3.62 15.78 -8.42
CA GLU A 155 3.06 14.43 -8.34
C GLU A 155 3.88 13.44 -9.17
N ASP A 156 4.25 13.79 -10.40
CA ASP A 156 5.10 12.95 -11.25
C ASP A 156 6.52 12.80 -10.66
N LYS A 157 7.11 13.87 -10.11
CA LYS A 157 8.39 13.81 -9.38
C LYS A 157 8.34 12.80 -8.24
N ARG A 158 7.27 12.85 -7.42
CA ARG A 158 7.06 11.88 -6.33
C ARG A 158 6.86 10.47 -6.85
N LYS A 159 6.13 10.30 -7.96
CA LYS A 159 5.91 8.99 -8.58
C LYS A 159 7.23 8.37 -9.08
N ILE A 160 8.10 9.17 -9.70
CA ILE A 160 9.42 8.72 -10.14
C ILE A 160 10.25 8.26 -8.94
N ILE A 161 10.37 9.12 -7.91
CA ILE A 161 11.09 8.78 -6.68
C ILE A 161 10.47 7.53 -6.03
N LYS A 162 9.14 7.45 -5.94
CA LYS A 162 8.42 6.31 -5.41
C LYS A 162 8.81 5.00 -6.11
N ASN A 163 8.86 5.01 -7.44
CA ASN A 163 9.20 3.83 -8.23
C ASN A 163 10.69 3.49 -8.13
N CYS A 164 11.57 4.50 -8.07
CA CYS A 164 13.00 4.29 -7.79
C CYS A 164 13.23 3.58 -6.44
N PHE A 165 12.32 3.70 -5.47
CA PHE A 165 12.43 3.10 -4.13
C PHE A 165 11.57 1.86 -3.93
N ASN A 166 10.82 1.44 -4.94
CA ASN A 166 9.83 0.36 -4.81
C ASN A 166 8.89 0.56 -3.61
N LEU A 167 8.36 1.80 -3.48
CA LEU A 167 7.43 2.15 -2.40
C LEU A 167 5.99 1.67 -2.65
N ASP A 168 5.75 0.94 -3.75
CA ASP A 168 4.41 0.42 -4.10
C ASP A 168 3.86 -0.50 -3.04
N ASP A 169 4.72 -1.28 -2.38
CA ASP A 169 4.34 -2.09 -1.22
C ASP A 169 3.75 -1.26 -0.07
N ILE A 170 4.26 -0.05 0.16
CA ILE A 170 3.75 0.84 1.22
C ILE A 170 2.36 1.35 0.85
N PHE A 171 2.15 1.70 -0.42
CA PHE A 171 0.85 2.19 -0.91
C PHE A 171 -0.20 1.08 -0.98
N SER A 172 0.17 -0.13 -1.37
CA SER A 172 -0.72 -1.30 -1.35
C SER A 172 -1.16 -1.62 0.08
N LYS A 173 -0.26 -1.55 1.05
CA LYS A 173 -0.56 -1.69 2.49
C LYS A 173 -1.51 -0.60 2.98
N ARG A 174 -1.37 0.65 2.52
CA ARG A 174 -2.32 1.72 2.85
C ARG A 174 -3.73 1.40 2.36
N ALA A 175 -3.87 0.91 1.14
CA ALA A 175 -5.17 0.50 0.60
C ALA A 175 -5.79 -0.63 1.43
N SER A 176 -5.00 -1.65 1.78
CA SER A 176 -5.43 -2.76 2.65
C SER A 176 -5.85 -2.28 4.04
N VAL A 177 -5.08 -1.39 4.65
CA VAL A 177 -5.43 -0.77 5.95
C VAL A 177 -6.74 0.00 5.86
N LYS A 178 -6.96 0.77 4.79
CA LYS A 178 -8.20 1.51 4.58
C LYS A 178 -9.41 0.59 4.43
N GLN A 179 -9.24 -0.52 3.73
CA GLN A 179 -10.27 -1.55 3.57
C GLN A 179 -10.60 -2.22 4.91
N LEU A 180 -9.58 -2.64 5.67
CA LEU A 180 -9.76 -3.23 7.00
C LEU A 180 -10.44 -2.27 7.97
N LYS A 181 -10.02 -1.00 7.98
CA LYS A 181 -10.67 0.05 8.76
C LYS A 181 -12.16 0.18 8.44
N SER A 182 -12.51 0.19 7.16
CA SER A 182 -13.91 0.25 6.72
C SER A 182 -14.71 -0.97 7.16
N SER A 183 -14.11 -2.17 7.11
CA SER A 183 -14.73 -3.42 7.61
C SER A 183 -15.00 -3.33 9.10
N TYR A 184 -14.01 -2.97 9.91
CA TYR A 184 -14.17 -2.84 11.36
C TYR A 184 -15.18 -1.77 11.75
N GLN A 185 -15.24 -0.65 11.02
CA GLN A 185 -16.27 0.36 11.21
C GLN A 185 -17.68 -0.16 10.91
N GLY A 186 -17.81 -1.00 9.88
CA GLY A 186 -19.06 -1.70 9.55
C GLY A 186 -19.49 -2.65 10.67
N GLU A 187 -18.56 -3.48 11.16
CA GLU A 187 -18.82 -4.42 12.26
C GLU A 187 -19.22 -3.69 13.56
N LEU A 188 -18.54 -2.58 13.87
CA LEU A 188 -18.89 -1.77 15.04
C LEU A 188 -20.32 -1.21 14.98
N LYS A 189 -20.77 -0.75 13.81
CA LYS A 189 -22.14 -0.28 13.64
C LYS A 189 -23.16 -1.40 13.91
N VAL A 190 -22.88 -2.60 13.44
CA VAL A 190 -23.73 -3.77 13.69
C VAL A 190 -23.76 -4.09 15.18
N ILE A 191 -22.61 -4.18 15.83
CA ILE A 191 -22.50 -4.45 17.26
C ILE A 191 -23.20 -3.37 18.09
N ALA A 192 -23.04 -2.09 17.76
CA ALA A 192 -23.72 -0.99 18.43
C ALA A 192 -25.26 -1.12 18.34
N THR A 193 -25.77 -1.57 17.20
CA THR A 193 -27.20 -1.82 17.02
C THR A 193 -27.66 -3.02 17.85
N LEU A 194 -26.87 -4.09 17.88
CA LEU A 194 -27.18 -5.28 18.70
C LEU A 194 -27.17 -4.95 20.19
N ILE A 195 -26.19 -4.22 20.67
CA ILE A 195 -26.12 -3.75 22.06
C ILE A 195 -27.35 -2.90 22.41
N LYS A 196 -27.74 -1.98 21.53
CA LYS A 196 -28.92 -1.15 21.73
C LYS A 196 -30.20 -2.01 21.88
N ASN A 197 -30.41 -2.95 20.97
CA ASN A 197 -31.58 -3.83 21.00
C ASN A 197 -31.61 -4.69 22.28
N LEU A 198 -30.44 -5.23 22.68
CA LEU A 198 -30.33 -6.00 23.90
C LEU A 198 -30.56 -5.15 25.17
N LEU A 199 -30.19 -3.89 25.18
CA LEU A 199 -30.46 -2.96 26.26
C LEU A 199 -31.97 -2.66 26.38
N GLU A 200 -32.67 -2.50 25.25
CA GLU A 200 -34.12 -2.32 25.21
C GLU A 200 -34.85 -3.62 25.69
N GLU A 201 -34.37 -4.79 25.24
CA GLU A 201 -34.90 -6.09 25.72
C GLU A 201 -34.67 -6.26 27.22
N ARG A 202 -33.48 -5.91 27.71
CA ARG A 202 -33.18 -5.95 29.16
C ARG A 202 -34.14 -5.08 29.97
N GLU A 203 -34.37 -3.83 29.55
CA GLU A 203 -35.30 -2.93 30.22
C GLU A 203 -36.73 -3.47 30.27
N THR A 204 -37.17 -4.17 29.22
CA THR A 204 -38.48 -4.80 29.17
C THR A 204 -38.57 -5.98 30.13
N LEU A 205 -37.57 -6.86 30.12
CA LEU A 205 -37.50 -8.01 31.02
C LEU A 205 -37.35 -7.59 32.49
N GLU A 206 -36.62 -6.53 32.80
CA GLU A 206 -36.49 -5.96 34.14
C GLU A 206 -37.83 -5.44 34.69
N LYS A 207 -38.74 -4.96 33.83
CA LYS A 207 -40.09 -4.52 34.19
C LYS A 207 -41.04 -5.71 34.40
N GLU A 208 -40.84 -6.81 33.69
CA GLU A 208 -41.64 -8.02 33.79
C GLU A 208 -41.35 -8.85 35.06
N VAL A 209 -40.12 -8.68 35.60
CA VAL A 209 -39.78 -9.36 36.86
C VAL A 209 -40.46 -8.64 38.01
N PRO A 210 -41.41 -9.30 38.71
CA PRO A 210 -42.18 -8.67 39.79
C PRO A 210 -41.26 -8.17 40.90
N ASP A 211 -41.56 -6.98 41.44
CA ASP A 211 -40.88 -6.43 42.64
C ASP A 211 -41.16 -7.21 43.91
N GLU A 212 -42.09 -8.14 43.81
CA GLU A 212 -42.56 -8.93 44.96
C GLU A 212 -42.01 -10.35 44.94
N LYS A 213 -41.67 -10.76 46.10
CA LYS A 213 -41.22 -12.11 46.38
C LYS A 213 -42.34 -13.12 46.35
N PHE A 214 -42.17 -14.13 45.49
CA PHE A 214 -43.01 -15.33 45.52
C PHE A 214 -42.44 -16.37 46.45
N LYS A 215 -43.31 -16.88 47.36
CA LYS A 215 -43.03 -18.05 48.17
C LYS A 215 -43.98 -19.19 47.89
N LEU A 216 -43.37 -20.32 47.93
CA LEU A 216 -43.97 -21.62 47.73
C LEU A 216 -44.55 -22.22 49.05
N VAL A 217 -45.64 -22.86 48.91
CA VAL A 217 -46.45 -23.34 50.10
C VAL A 217 -46.62 -24.84 50.07
N LYS A 218 -46.40 -25.44 51.21
CA LYS A 218 -46.85 -26.81 51.53
C LYS A 218 -48.27 -26.82 52.07
N LEU A 219 -49.05 -27.81 51.67
CA LEU A 219 -50.39 -28.04 52.15
C LEU A 219 -50.50 -29.30 53.02
N PRO A 220 -50.86 -29.12 54.21
CA PRO A 220 -51.71 -30.09 54.94
C PRO A 220 -52.51 -29.44 56.09
N SER A 221 -53.59 -30.03 56.61
CA SER A 221 -54.53 -29.67 57.68
C SER A 221 -54.56 -28.16 58.06
N LEU A 222 -55.72 -27.67 58.54
CA LEU A 222 -55.90 -26.22 58.77
C LEU A 222 -54.80 -25.58 59.63
N GLU A 223 -54.23 -26.31 60.56
CA GLU A 223 -53.13 -25.85 61.42
C GLU A 223 -51.78 -25.77 60.69
N ASN A 224 -51.58 -26.65 59.70
CA ASN A 224 -50.43 -26.63 58.86
C ASN A 224 -50.58 -25.60 57.72
N ILE A 225 -51.83 -25.27 57.33
CA ILE A 225 -52.11 -24.19 56.37
C ILE A 225 -51.77 -22.85 57.01
N LEU A 226 -52.13 -22.58 58.26
CA LEU A 226 -51.78 -21.39 59.02
C LEU A 226 -50.25 -21.27 59.25
N LYS A 227 -49.62 -22.42 59.60
CA LYS A 227 -48.12 -22.46 59.65
C LYS A 227 -47.48 -22.35 58.30
N ALA A 228 -48.13 -22.78 57.24
CA ALA A 228 -47.71 -22.61 55.90
C ALA A 228 -47.90 -21.15 55.41
N GLU A 229 -49.06 -20.51 55.79
CA GLU A 229 -49.30 -19.09 55.50
C GLU A 229 -48.22 -18.16 56.13
N THR A 230 -47.85 -18.44 57.39
CA THR A 230 -46.79 -17.71 58.09
C THR A 230 -45.44 -17.93 57.37
N LYS A 231 -45.13 -19.18 57.00
CA LYS A 231 -43.92 -19.48 56.22
C LYS A 231 -43.98 -18.93 54.84
N ILE A 232 -45.16 -18.82 54.21
CA ILE A 232 -45.38 -18.15 52.92
C ILE A 232 -45.07 -16.68 53.07
N ASN A 233 -45.64 -16.01 54.07
CA ASN A 233 -45.42 -14.58 54.29
C ASN A 233 -43.97 -14.26 54.58
N ASP A 234 -43.28 -15.07 55.40
CA ASP A 234 -41.84 -14.89 55.68
C ASP A 234 -40.99 -15.11 54.45
N GLY A 235 -41.36 -15.99 53.58
CA GLY A 235 -40.65 -16.23 52.38
C GLY A 235 -41.02 -15.25 51.31
N GLU A 236 -42.27 -14.79 51.16
CA GLU A 236 -42.58 -13.67 50.30
C GLU A 236 -41.73 -12.46 50.69
N LYS A 237 -41.49 -12.26 51.99
CA LYS A 237 -40.56 -11.25 52.48
C LYS A 237 -39.14 -11.53 52.03
N SER A 238 -38.61 -12.77 52.18
CA SER A 238 -37.25 -13.13 51.77
C SER A 238 -37.05 -13.05 50.24
N VAL A 239 -38.08 -13.39 49.36
CA VAL A 239 -38.06 -13.23 47.90
C VAL A 239 -38.12 -11.72 47.55
N ARG A 240 -38.92 -10.85 48.24
CA ARG A 240 -38.88 -9.38 48.08
C ARG A 240 -37.47 -8.80 48.33
N ASP A 241 -36.81 -9.27 49.39
CA ASP A 241 -35.45 -8.81 49.72
C ASP A 241 -34.40 -9.29 48.70
N LEU A 242 -34.52 -10.55 48.21
CA LEU A 242 -33.69 -11.06 47.13
C LEU A 242 -33.90 -10.26 45.83
N GLN A 243 -35.15 -9.98 45.44
CA GLN A 243 -35.45 -9.17 44.24
C GLN A 243 -34.96 -7.72 44.36
N ARG A 244 -35.12 -7.12 45.55
CA ARG A 244 -34.53 -5.80 45.83
C ARG A 244 -33.01 -5.83 45.73
N SER A 245 -32.40 -6.92 46.24
CA SER A 245 -30.97 -7.13 46.11
C SER A 245 -30.56 -7.30 44.63
N MET A 246 -31.28 -8.16 43.91
CA MET A 246 -31.05 -8.35 42.44
C MET A 246 -31.24 -7.05 41.65
N LYS A 247 -32.25 -6.24 41.97
CA LYS A 247 -32.46 -4.94 41.34
C LYS A 247 -31.26 -4.01 41.58
N LYS A 248 -30.76 -3.95 42.82
CA LYS A 248 -29.54 -3.18 43.14
C LYS A 248 -28.32 -3.68 42.40
N GLU A 249 -28.15 -5.00 42.27
CA GLU A 249 -27.04 -5.62 41.54
C GLU A 249 -27.17 -5.37 40.04
N ARG A 250 -28.37 -5.42 39.47
CA ARG A 250 -28.62 -5.06 38.05
C ARG A 250 -28.35 -3.60 37.80
N ASP A 251 -28.77 -2.70 38.69
CA ASP A 251 -28.48 -1.27 38.57
C ASP A 251 -26.97 -0.99 38.70
N ARG A 252 -26.27 -1.81 39.50
CA ARG A 252 -24.82 -1.77 39.59
C ARG A 252 -24.15 -2.31 38.33
N LEU A 253 -24.65 -3.44 37.82
CA LEU A 253 -24.18 -4.02 36.54
C LEU A 253 -24.39 -3.04 35.38
N ARG A 254 -25.50 -2.30 35.35
CA ARG A 254 -25.76 -1.23 34.38
C ARG A 254 -24.71 -0.15 34.48
N ARG A 255 -24.41 0.35 35.68
CA ARG A 255 -23.37 1.37 35.91
C ARG A 255 -21.98 0.86 35.54
N VAL A 256 -21.66 -0.40 35.84
CA VAL A 256 -20.40 -1.04 35.43
C VAL A 256 -20.29 -1.12 33.91
N ASN A 257 -21.36 -1.54 33.24
CA ASN A 257 -21.39 -1.58 31.76
C ASN A 257 -21.31 -0.17 31.13
N ASP A 258 -21.94 0.82 31.75
CA ASP A 258 -21.83 2.21 31.31
C ASP A 258 -20.41 2.75 31.55
N SER A 259 -19.76 2.35 32.64
CA SER A 259 -18.33 2.68 32.89
C SER A 259 -17.39 1.98 31.90
N ILE A 260 -17.72 0.75 31.48
CA ILE A 260 -17.01 0.07 30.38
C ILE A 260 -17.15 0.87 29.08
N LYS A 261 -18.35 1.38 28.79
CA LYS A 261 -18.61 2.25 27.63
C LYS A 261 -17.84 3.57 27.70
N GLU A 262 -17.93 4.26 28.85
CA GLU A 262 -17.26 5.55 29.07
C GLU A 262 -15.74 5.41 29.12
N GLY A 263 -15.19 4.31 29.64
CA GLY A 263 -13.76 4.05 29.70
C GLY A 263 -13.10 3.93 28.32
N VAL A 264 -13.88 3.61 27.30
CA VAL A 264 -13.42 3.56 25.90
C VAL A 264 -13.36 4.96 25.27
N TYR A 265 -14.12 5.93 25.78
CA TYR A 265 -14.27 7.26 25.16
C TYR A 265 -13.62 8.43 25.93
N LYS A 266 -13.09 8.21 27.14
CA LYS A 266 -12.68 9.31 28.03
C LYS A 266 -11.23 9.79 27.90
N ASP A 267 -10.45 9.32 26.96
CA ASP A 267 -9.05 9.68 26.91
C ASP A 267 -8.60 10.29 25.57
N ASP A 268 -8.93 11.58 25.42
CA ASP A 268 -8.28 12.50 24.48
C ASP A 268 -6.96 13.11 25.04
N LYS A 269 -6.22 12.39 25.88
CA LYS A 269 -4.91 12.86 26.33
C LYS A 269 -3.81 12.32 25.44
N GLU A 270 -3.42 13.16 24.48
CA GLU A 270 -2.29 12.93 23.60
C GLU A 270 -0.95 12.88 24.35
N CYS A 271 -0.10 11.92 24.03
CA CYS A 271 1.29 11.93 24.48
C CYS A 271 2.01 13.20 23.94
N PRO A 272 2.66 13.99 24.78
CA PRO A 272 3.34 15.22 24.34
C PRO A 272 4.51 14.97 23.39
N VAL A 273 5.00 13.72 23.24
CA VAL A 273 6.11 13.36 22.35
C VAL A 273 5.65 12.64 21.08
N CYS A 274 4.68 11.70 21.19
CA CYS A 274 4.21 10.90 20.06
C CYS A 274 2.70 10.94 19.87
N ARG A 275 2.00 11.67 20.71
CA ARG A 275 0.53 11.88 20.74
C ARG A 275 -0.34 10.61 20.88
N ASN A 276 0.20 9.42 21.12
CA ASN A 276 -0.55 8.17 21.00
C ASN A 276 -0.39 7.11 22.10
N SER A 277 0.47 7.23 23.10
CA SER A 277 0.90 6.03 23.83
C SER A 277 0.43 5.84 25.27
N TYR A 278 -0.19 6.82 25.93
CA TYR A 278 -0.45 6.72 27.38
C TYR A 278 -1.79 6.06 27.76
N VAL A 279 -2.74 5.99 26.86
CA VAL A 279 -4.12 5.60 27.15
C VAL A 279 -4.33 4.08 27.26
N LYS A 280 -3.53 3.29 26.53
CA LYS A 280 -3.77 1.83 26.41
C LYS A 280 -3.58 1.00 27.68
N SER A 281 -2.76 1.41 28.63
CA SER A 281 -2.47 0.57 29.81
C SER A 281 -3.42 0.81 30.96
N GLN A 282 -3.92 2.03 31.18
CA GLN A 282 -4.86 2.35 32.23
C GLN A 282 -6.29 1.92 31.90
N THR A 283 -6.78 2.22 30.70
CA THR A 283 -8.10 1.78 30.25
C THR A 283 -8.25 0.26 30.20
N LYS A 284 -7.19 -0.49 29.85
CA LYS A 284 -7.23 -1.96 29.92
C LYS A 284 -7.37 -2.50 31.36
N LYS A 285 -6.75 -1.85 32.35
CA LYS A 285 -6.86 -2.23 33.75
C LYS A 285 -8.26 -1.96 34.31
N ASP A 286 -8.82 -0.79 34.02
CA ASP A 286 -10.15 -0.40 34.47
C ASP A 286 -11.23 -1.24 33.81
N VAL A 287 -11.14 -1.48 32.51
CA VAL A 287 -12.06 -2.36 31.77
C VAL A 287 -11.98 -3.81 32.27
N THR A 288 -10.80 -4.30 32.64
CA THR A 288 -10.63 -5.65 33.20
C THR A 288 -11.25 -5.75 34.59
N GLY A 289 -11.14 -4.69 35.40
CA GLY A 289 -11.80 -4.58 36.71
C GLY A 289 -13.31 -4.59 36.58
N TYR A 290 -13.85 -3.79 35.69
CA TYR A 290 -15.29 -3.74 35.43
C TYR A 290 -15.85 -5.06 34.84
N LYS A 291 -15.09 -5.74 33.99
CA LYS A 291 -15.45 -7.08 33.48
C LYS A 291 -15.51 -8.12 34.60
N LYS A 292 -14.58 -8.06 35.54
CA LYS A 292 -14.59 -8.94 36.74
C LYS A 292 -15.80 -8.66 37.58
N GLU A 293 -16.12 -7.40 37.87
CA GLU A 293 -17.29 -6.98 38.62
C GLU A 293 -18.60 -7.37 37.91
N ALA A 294 -18.69 -7.21 36.59
CA ALA A 294 -19.85 -7.65 35.81
C ALA A 294 -20.05 -9.16 35.89
N LYS A 295 -18.98 -9.96 35.90
CA LYS A 295 -19.04 -11.40 36.08
C LYS A 295 -19.51 -11.78 37.48
N GLU A 296 -18.95 -11.17 38.51
CA GLU A 296 -19.36 -11.41 39.91
C GLU A 296 -20.85 -11.08 40.15
N LEU A 297 -21.35 -9.99 39.56
CA LEU A 297 -22.76 -9.63 39.60
C LEU A 297 -23.63 -10.60 38.82
N THR A 298 -23.17 -11.12 37.71
CA THR A 298 -23.87 -12.14 36.92
C THR A 298 -23.95 -13.45 37.69
N ASP A 299 -22.85 -13.89 38.31
CA ASP A 299 -22.82 -15.09 39.16
C ASP A 299 -23.74 -14.95 40.38
N SER A 300 -23.79 -13.76 40.99
CA SER A 300 -24.72 -13.47 42.10
C SER A 300 -26.19 -13.53 41.67
N ILE A 301 -26.54 -13.03 40.50
CA ILE A 301 -27.88 -13.13 39.92
C ILE A 301 -28.24 -14.59 39.70
N THR A 302 -27.32 -15.41 39.15
CA THR A 302 -27.55 -16.85 38.92
C THR A 302 -27.80 -17.63 40.22
N LEU A 303 -27.05 -17.32 41.27
CA LEU A 303 -27.28 -17.92 42.59
C LEU A 303 -28.67 -17.63 43.12
N LYS A 304 -29.15 -16.40 42.98
CA LYS A 304 -30.51 -16.02 43.40
C LYS A 304 -31.59 -16.62 42.53
N GLU A 305 -31.33 -16.89 41.27
CA GLU A 305 -32.21 -17.66 40.38
C GLU A 305 -32.36 -19.10 40.84
N ASN A 306 -31.25 -19.75 41.22
CA ASN A 306 -31.27 -21.12 41.75
C ASN A 306 -32.05 -21.20 43.08
N GLU A 307 -31.87 -20.22 43.96
CA GLU A 307 -32.58 -20.12 45.22
C GLU A 307 -34.12 -19.98 45.04
N ILE A 308 -34.55 -19.25 44.01
CA ILE A 308 -35.94 -19.16 43.58
C ILE A 308 -36.43 -20.53 43.02
N SER A 309 -35.58 -21.28 42.32
CA SER A 309 -35.90 -22.60 41.75
C SER A 309 -36.10 -23.65 42.87
N GLU A 310 -35.20 -23.69 43.88
CA GLU A 310 -35.30 -24.59 45.01
C GLU A 310 -36.59 -24.36 45.83
N LEU A 311 -37.00 -23.10 45.98
CA LEU A 311 -38.26 -22.75 46.62
C LEU A 311 -39.49 -23.26 45.84
N LYS A 312 -39.39 -23.56 44.57
CA LYS A 312 -40.43 -24.13 43.71
C LYS A 312 -40.59 -25.64 43.90
N ASP A 313 -39.48 -26.37 43.97
CA ASP A 313 -39.49 -27.83 44.11
C ASP A 313 -40.12 -28.31 45.45
N ILE A 314 -40.03 -27.48 46.50
CA ILE A 314 -40.66 -27.72 47.78
C ILE A 314 -42.19 -27.70 47.70
N ASN A 315 -42.76 -27.06 46.71
CA ASN A 315 -44.19 -26.84 46.54
C ASN A 315 -44.94 -28.02 45.90
N ASP A 316 -44.26 -28.67 44.90
CA ASP A 316 -44.87 -29.79 44.14
C ASP A 316 -45.20 -31.01 45.01
N THR A 317 -44.57 -31.14 46.21
CA THR A 317 -44.79 -32.26 47.15
C THR A 317 -45.98 -32.09 48.05
N LEU A 318 -46.70 -30.95 48.01
CA LEU A 318 -47.68 -30.58 49.04
C LEU A 318 -49.13 -30.38 48.57
N ILE A 319 -49.36 -30.53 47.29
CA ILE A 319 -50.59 -30.22 46.55
C ILE A 319 -51.83 -31.03 46.91
N PRO A 320 -51.80 -32.29 47.44
CA PRO A 320 -53.00 -33.14 47.47
C PRO A 320 -54.10 -32.82 48.54
N LYS A 321 -53.98 -31.74 49.29
CA LYS A 321 -54.92 -31.53 50.44
C LYS A 321 -55.61 -30.17 50.54
N ILE A 322 -55.66 -29.41 49.44
CA ILE A 322 -56.17 -28.04 49.44
C ILE A 322 -57.55 -27.92 48.81
N SER A 323 -58.38 -26.97 49.28
CA SER A 323 -59.66 -26.63 48.67
C SER A 323 -59.54 -26.12 47.26
N SER A 324 -60.54 -26.23 46.39
CA SER A 324 -60.53 -25.80 45.02
C SER A 324 -60.18 -24.31 44.84
N SER A 325 -60.51 -23.45 45.81
CA SER A 325 -60.17 -22.00 45.76
C SER A 325 -58.73 -21.74 46.12
N GLU A 326 -58.15 -22.51 47.04
CA GLU A 326 -56.71 -22.41 47.38
C GLU A 326 -55.87 -22.99 46.31
N TRP A 327 -56.32 -24.05 45.64
CA TRP A 327 -55.69 -24.63 44.47
C TRP A 327 -55.61 -23.62 43.25
N ALA A 328 -56.71 -22.89 43.03
CA ALA A 328 -56.74 -21.85 42.00
C ALA A 328 -55.77 -20.69 42.30
N LYS A 329 -55.67 -20.28 43.59
CA LYS A 329 -54.72 -19.27 44.05
C LYS A 329 -53.29 -19.76 43.90
N TYR A 330 -53.01 -21.01 44.22
CA TYR A 330 -51.71 -21.65 44.06
C TYR A 330 -51.29 -21.73 42.60
N ASN A 331 -52.16 -22.26 41.73
CA ASN A 331 -51.87 -22.37 40.32
C ASN A 331 -51.60 -20.99 39.67
N LYS A 332 -52.33 -19.95 40.09
CA LYS A 332 -52.09 -18.59 39.65
C LYS A 332 -50.71 -18.07 40.08
N LYS A 333 -50.33 -18.32 41.35
CA LYS A 333 -48.98 -17.95 41.85
C LYS A 333 -47.89 -18.76 41.20
N ASN A 334 -48.08 -20.08 41.02
CA ASN A 334 -47.10 -20.95 40.37
C ASN A 334 -46.85 -20.50 38.93
N LYS A 335 -47.90 -20.18 38.17
CA LYS A 335 -47.77 -19.63 36.82
C LYS A 335 -47.03 -18.27 36.79
N GLN A 336 -47.24 -17.43 37.81
CA GLN A 336 -46.48 -16.18 37.95
C GLN A 336 -45.00 -16.43 38.25
N ILE A 337 -44.67 -17.45 39.04
CA ILE A 337 -43.29 -17.85 39.34
C ILE A 337 -42.61 -18.42 38.08
N GLU A 338 -43.32 -19.29 37.32
CA GLU A 338 -42.81 -19.83 36.06
C GLU A 338 -42.50 -18.73 35.07
N ASN A 339 -43.41 -17.77 34.94
CA ASN A 339 -43.17 -16.62 34.08
C ASN A 339 -41.96 -15.79 34.56
N ALA A 340 -41.88 -15.49 35.85
CA ALA A 340 -40.77 -14.78 36.45
C ALA A 340 -39.42 -15.51 36.24
N GLN A 341 -39.39 -16.85 36.43
CA GLN A 341 -38.20 -17.66 36.17
C GLN A 341 -37.81 -17.62 34.70
N SER A 342 -38.79 -17.68 33.79
CA SER A 342 -38.52 -17.58 32.34
C SER A 342 -37.90 -16.22 31.98
N SER A 343 -38.49 -15.12 32.52
CA SER A 343 -37.96 -13.77 32.30
C SER A 343 -36.57 -13.59 32.91
N ILE A 344 -36.31 -14.17 34.10
CA ILE A 344 -34.99 -14.16 34.74
C ILE A 344 -33.96 -14.94 33.90
N HIS A 345 -34.32 -16.14 33.42
CA HIS A 345 -33.44 -16.94 32.57
C HIS A 345 -33.08 -16.18 31.26
N ARG A 346 -34.08 -15.58 30.63
CA ARG A 346 -33.88 -14.77 29.44
C ARG A 346 -32.99 -13.55 29.74
N LEU A 347 -33.22 -12.88 30.87
CA LEU A 347 -32.39 -11.75 31.29
C LEU A 347 -30.94 -12.15 31.48
N HIS A 348 -30.67 -13.34 32.05
CA HIS A 348 -29.31 -13.86 32.18
C HIS A 348 -28.63 -14.04 30.80
N GLN A 349 -29.36 -14.59 29.83
CA GLN A 349 -28.86 -14.72 28.46
C GLN A 349 -28.55 -13.37 27.83
N VAL A 350 -29.43 -12.39 28.00
CA VAL A 350 -29.24 -11.02 27.48
C VAL A 350 -28.01 -10.35 28.12
N LEU A 351 -27.83 -10.51 29.44
CA LEU A 351 -26.65 -9.96 30.14
C LEU A 351 -25.36 -10.57 29.64
N LYS A 352 -25.33 -11.90 29.43
CA LYS A 352 -24.16 -12.57 28.86
C LYS A 352 -23.86 -12.09 27.45
N GLN A 353 -24.89 -11.98 26.60
CA GLN A 353 -24.70 -11.45 25.24
C GLN A 353 -24.20 -10.00 25.23
N LEU A 354 -24.69 -9.17 26.16
CA LEU A 354 -24.21 -7.80 26.32
C LEU A 354 -22.74 -7.78 26.69
N GLU A 355 -22.30 -8.63 27.63
CA GLU A 355 -20.87 -8.74 27.98
C GLU A 355 -20.01 -9.14 26.80
N ASP A 356 -20.43 -10.16 26.03
CA ASP A 356 -19.72 -10.65 24.86
C ASP A 356 -19.61 -9.56 23.77
N TYR A 357 -20.69 -8.84 23.49
CA TYR A 357 -20.67 -7.76 22.49
C TYR A 357 -19.89 -6.53 22.94
N GLU A 358 -19.94 -6.16 24.23
CA GLU A 358 -19.12 -5.07 24.76
C GLU A 358 -17.62 -5.42 24.72
N ALA A 359 -17.26 -6.67 25.03
CA ALA A 359 -15.89 -7.14 24.88
C ALA A 359 -15.41 -7.04 23.42
N LYS A 360 -16.25 -7.50 22.48
CA LYS A 360 -15.93 -7.43 21.05
C LYS A 360 -15.85 -5.98 20.54
N ARG A 361 -16.71 -5.10 21.04
CA ARG A 361 -16.65 -3.66 20.73
C ARG A 361 -15.31 -3.04 21.15
N ILE A 362 -14.85 -3.33 22.37
CA ILE A 362 -13.57 -2.82 22.89
C ILE A 362 -12.40 -3.33 22.04
N GLU A 363 -12.44 -4.60 21.63
CA GLU A 363 -11.43 -5.17 20.74
C GLU A 363 -11.40 -4.44 19.40
N LEU A 364 -12.57 -4.26 18.77
CA LEU A 364 -12.66 -3.57 17.47
C LEU A 364 -12.26 -2.08 17.56
N ASP A 365 -12.64 -1.39 18.64
CA ASP A 365 -12.20 -0.01 18.87
C ASP A 365 -10.68 0.08 18.99
N SER A 366 -10.04 -0.88 19.69
CA SER A 366 -8.58 -0.94 19.78
C SER A 366 -7.91 -1.22 18.43
N LEU A 367 -8.50 -2.11 17.62
CA LEU A 367 -8.02 -2.38 16.26
C LEU A 367 -8.18 -1.17 15.35
N LEU A 368 -9.27 -0.42 15.48
CA LEU A 368 -9.47 0.83 14.73
C LEU A 368 -8.43 1.89 15.05
N GLU A 369 -8.03 2.05 16.31
CA GLU A 369 -6.95 2.96 16.68
C GLU A 369 -5.62 2.55 16.01
N VAL A 370 -5.33 1.24 16.00
CA VAL A 370 -4.18 0.71 15.27
C VAL A 370 -4.28 0.98 13.76
N MET A 371 -5.47 0.80 13.17
CA MET A 371 -5.66 1.08 11.74
C MET A 371 -5.54 2.58 11.43
N LYS A 372 -6.00 3.48 12.29
CA LYS A 372 -5.80 4.94 12.14
C LYS A 372 -4.31 5.29 12.16
N PHE A 373 -3.55 4.69 13.07
CA PHE A 373 -2.10 4.88 13.12
C PHE A 373 -1.44 4.44 11.80
N TRP A 374 -1.74 3.23 11.31
CA TRP A 374 -1.16 2.73 10.08
C TRP A 374 -1.61 3.49 8.84
N GLU A 375 -2.85 3.98 8.80
CA GLU A 375 -3.33 4.82 7.71
C GLU A 375 -2.53 6.12 7.59
N ILE A 376 -2.18 6.74 8.72
CA ILE A 376 -1.31 7.92 8.78
C ILE A 376 0.13 7.52 8.45
N ALA A 377 0.64 6.44 9.03
CA ALA A 377 2.00 5.96 8.81
C ALA A 377 2.27 5.65 7.33
N PHE A 378 1.34 5.00 6.64
CA PHE A 378 1.45 4.71 5.20
C PHE A 378 0.97 5.86 4.30
N SER A 379 0.63 7.03 4.85
CA SER A 379 0.30 8.21 4.06
C SER A 379 1.55 8.91 3.53
N GLU A 380 1.35 9.81 2.57
CA GLU A 380 2.44 10.65 2.04
C GLU A 380 3.15 11.49 3.11
N LYS A 381 2.44 11.86 4.18
CA LYS A 381 2.98 12.64 5.30
C LYS A 381 3.65 11.78 6.38
N GLY A 382 3.54 10.45 6.28
CA GLY A 382 4.10 9.49 7.23
C GLY A 382 5.45 8.92 6.78
N LEU A 383 5.51 7.58 6.68
CA LEU A 383 6.73 6.83 6.37
C LEU A 383 7.36 7.22 5.04
N ILE A 384 6.53 7.55 4.04
CA ILE A 384 7.00 7.98 2.72
C ILE A 384 7.80 9.28 2.83
N ARG A 385 7.28 10.27 3.54
CA ARG A 385 8.01 11.53 3.78
C ARG A 385 9.31 11.29 4.55
N TYR A 386 9.28 10.40 5.54
CA TYR A 386 10.48 10.01 6.29
C TYR A 386 11.53 9.36 5.37
N ILE A 387 11.11 8.42 4.51
CA ILE A 387 11.99 7.78 3.53
C ILE A 387 12.55 8.83 2.57
N ILE A 388 11.70 9.66 1.96
CA ILE A 388 12.13 10.73 1.05
C ILE A 388 13.14 11.63 1.73
N ARG A 389 12.92 12.07 2.96
CA ARG A 389 13.84 12.94 3.68
C ARG A 389 15.23 12.32 3.88
N ASN A 390 15.29 11.03 4.25
CA ASN A 390 16.58 10.34 4.40
C ASN A 390 17.31 10.13 3.06
N ILE A 391 16.58 10.09 1.97
CA ILE A 391 17.09 9.91 0.62
C ILE A 391 17.55 11.23 0.02
N LEU A 392 16.88 12.32 0.37
CA LEU A 392 17.16 13.65 -0.17
C LEU A 392 18.61 14.07 0.03
N ASP A 393 19.20 13.74 1.17
CA ASP A 393 20.60 14.07 1.47
C ASP A 393 21.53 13.39 0.46
N TYR A 394 21.30 12.11 0.17
CA TYR A 394 22.06 11.38 -0.85
C TYR A 394 21.76 11.90 -2.25
N PHE A 395 20.50 12.14 -2.60
CA PHE A 395 20.11 12.67 -3.90
C PHE A 395 20.72 14.06 -4.15
N ASN A 396 20.66 14.95 -3.16
CA ASN A 396 21.28 16.26 -3.20
C ASN A 396 22.80 16.16 -3.34
N LEU A 397 23.44 15.27 -2.58
CA LEU A 397 24.89 15.03 -2.67
C LEU A 397 25.27 14.61 -4.10
N ARG A 398 24.63 13.57 -4.64
CA ARG A 398 24.95 13.06 -5.98
C ARG A 398 24.62 14.06 -7.09
N SER A 399 23.50 14.77 -6.98
CA SER A 399 23.14 15.82 -7.95
C SER A 399 24.17 16.93 -7.98
N ASN A 400 24.72 17.31 -6.82
CA ASN A 400 25.77 18.34 -6.75
C ASN A 400 27.13 17.82 -7.24
N GLU A 401 27.49 16.58 -7.01
CA GLU A 401 28.69 15.97 -7.57
C GLU A 401 28.63 15.99 -9.12
N TYR A 402 27.54 15.52 -9.70
CA TYR A 402 27.40 15.49 -11.16
C TYR A 402 27.31 16.89 -11.78
N VAL A 403 26.49 17.80 -11.17
CA VAL A 403 26.40 19.17 -11.73
C VAL A 403 27.70 19.92 -11.58
N SER A 404 28.45 19.71 -10.51
CA SER A 404 29.77 20.32 -10.33
C SER A 404 30.75 19.85 -11.41
N ILE A 405 30.79 18.55 -11.72
CA ILE A 405 31.63 18.02 -12.82
C ILE A 405 31.21 18.65 -14.17
N LEU A 406 29.90 18.67 -14.46
CA LEU A 406 29.39 19.14 -15.75
C LEU A 406 29.47 20.65 -15.93
N THR A 407 29.59 21.42 -14.86
CA THR A 407 29.56 22.89 -14.88
C THR A 407 30.79 23.54 -14.26
N ASN A 408 31.84 22.76 -13.96
CA ASN A 408 33.02 23.23 -13.24
C ASN A 408 32.70 24.00 -11.96
N GLY A 409 31.70 23.51 -11.18
CA GLY A 409 31.29 24.12 -9.93
C GLY A 409 30.38 25.35 -10.06
N GLN A 410 29.99 25.76 -11.27
CA GLN A 410 29.15 26.94 -11.49
C GLN A 410 27.78 26.80 -10.86
N PHE A 411 27.16 25.63 -10.99
CA PHE A 411 25.81 25.36 -10.44
C PHE A 411 25.84 24.47 -9.21
N SER A 412 24.91 24.73 -8.29
CA SER A 412 24.53 23.80 -7.25
C SER A 412 23.02 23.66 -7.15
N LEU A 413 22.59 22.49 -6.70
CA LEU A 413 21.18 22.08 -6.63
C LEU A 413 20.81 21.70 -5.21
N LYS A 414 19.61 22.07 -4.79
CA LYS A 414 19.03 21.63 -3.51
C LYS A 414 17.57 21.31 -3.70
N PHE A 415 17.18 20.10 -3.39
CA PHE A 415 15.79 19.67 -3.33
C PHE A 415 15.34 19.63 -1.87
N ASN A 416 14.11 20.10 -1.62
CA ASN A 416 13.45 20.00 -0.33
C ASN A 416 12.60 18.71 -0.25
N ASP A 417 11.96 18.47 0.90
CA ASP A 417 11.12 17.29 1.16
C ASP A 417 9.81 17.24 0.34
N GLU A 418 9.49 18.32 -0.37
CA GLU A 418 8.40 18.39 -1.36
C GLU A 418 8.89 18.15 -2.80
N LEU A 419 10.21 17.89 -2.96
CA LEU A 419 10.91 17.76 -4.25
C LEU A 419 10.89 19.05 -5.10
N SER A 420 10.72 20.20 -4.46
CA SER A 420 10.93 21.49 -5.08
C SER A 420 12.43 21.80 -5.10
N GLU A 421 12.92 22.27 -6.24
CA GLU A 421 14.33 22.59 -6.46
C GLU A 421 14.66 24.04 -6.17
N THR A 422 15.84 24.26 -5.61
CA THR A 422 16.54 25.54 -5.60
C THR A 422 17.83 25.35 -6.42
N ILE A 423 18.03 26.19 -7.41
CA ILE A 423 19.22 26.20 -8.28
C ILE A 423 20.03 27.44 -7.95
N LEU A 424 21.30 27.26 -7.62
CA LEU A 424 22.23 28.38 -7.41
C LEU A 424 23.20 28.41 -8.58
N ASN A 425 23.38 29.57 -9.21
CA ASN A 425 24.41 29.88 -10.20
C ASN A 425 25.45 30.80 -9.56
N ASN A 426 26.66 30.31 -9.33
CA ASN A 426 27.71 31.01 -8.56
C ASN A 426 27.18 31.58 -7.22
N GLY A 427 26.34 30.79 -6.50
CA GLY A 427 25.77 31.18 -5.22
C GLY A 427 24.52 32.05 -5.31
N ILE A 428 24.07 32.47 -6.47
CA ILE A 428 22.86 33.30 -6.67
C ILE A 428 21.71 32.40 -7.13
N GLU A 429 20.58 32.50 -6.44
CA GLU A 429 19.40 31.73 -6.80
C GLU A 429 18.87 32.08 -8.20
N THR A 430 18.67 31.08 -9.01
CA THR A 430 18.27 31.19 -10.40
C THR A 430 17.12 30.23 -10.69
N LYS A 431 16.13 30.68 -11.45
CA LYS A 431 15.02 29.81 -11.87
C LYS A 431 15.46 28.91 -13.03
N TYR A 432 15.03 27.64 -13.01
CA TYR A 432 15.33 26.67 -14.07
C TYR A 432 14.96 27.20 -15.47
N ILE A 433 13.82 27.91 -15.60
CA ILE A 433 13.37 28.46 -16.88
C ILE A 433 14.38 29.48 -17.48
N SER A 434 15.14 30.16 -16.63
CA SER A 434 16.10 31.18 -17.04
C SER A 434 17.43 30.63 -17.53
N LEU A 435 17.68 29.32 -17.35
CA LEU A 435 18.91 28.68 -17.81
C LEU A 435 18.95 28.58 -19.35
N SER A 436 20.13 28.74 -19.92
CA SER A 436 20.37 28.45 -21.33
C SER A 436 20.13 26.98 -21.68
N GLY A 437 19.98 26.67 -22.96
CA GLY A 437 19.76 25.29 -23.42
C GLY A 437 20.87 24.32 -22.98
N GLY A 438 22.12 24.74 -23.05
CA GLY A 438 23.27 23.95 -22.60
C GLY A 438 23.32 23.75 -21.10
N GLU A 439 23.03 24.81 -20.32
CA GLU A 439 22.96 24.72 -18.85
C GLU A 439 21.81 23.79 -18.39
N LYS A 440 20.60 23.92 -18.98
CA LYS A 440 19.50 23.02 -18.74
C LYS A 440 19.87 21.56 -18.97
N ARG A 441 20.60 21.26 -20.06
CA ARG A 441 21.06 19.90 -20.35
C ARG A 441 22.02 19.38 -19.30
N LYS A 442 23.02 20.17 -18.91
CA LYS A 442 23.98 19.79 -17.85
C LYS A 442 23.27 19.51 -16.53
N VAL A 443 22.35 20.39 -16.12
CA VAL A 443 21.55 20.22 -14.90
C VAL A 443 20.64 18.98 -14.97
N ASN A 444 19.91 18.80 -16.06
CA ASN A 444 19.06 17.62 -16.24
C ASN A 444 19.85 16.32 -16.23
N LEU A 445 20.99 16.29 -16.94
CA LEU A 445 21.85 15.11 -16.96
C LEU A 445 22.34 14.74 -15.56
N SER A 446 22.73 15.74 -14.74
CA SER A 446 23.16 15.49 -13.36
C SER A 446 22.06 14.88 -12.50
N ILE A 447 20.82 15.37 -12.63
CA ILE A 447 19.66 14.86 -11.89
C ILE A 447 19.32 13.44 -12.33
N MET A 448 19.29 13.18 -13.65
CA MET A 448 18.96 11.85 -14.18
C MET A 448 19.99 10.81 -13.74
N LEU A 449 21.28 11.14 -13.74
CA LEU A 449 22.31 10.25 -13.21
C LEU A 449 22.17 10.02 -11.72
N SER A 450 21.78 11.04 -10.97
CA SER A 450 21.52 10.90 -9.54
C SER A 450 20.32 10.00 -9.25
N LEU A 451 19.26 10.09 -10.07
CA LEU A 451 18.11 9.17 -10.00
C LEU A 451 18.53 7.74 -10.33
N GLN A 452 19.39 7.55 -11.31
CA GLN A 452 19.90 6.25 -11.68
C GLN A 452 20.78 5.65 -10.57
N ASP A 453 21.68 6.43 -9.95
CA ASP A 453 22.46 5.99 -8.79
C ASP A 453 21.57 5.62 -7.60
N LEU A 454 20.55 6.42 -7.37
CA LEU A 454 19.57 6.19 -6.34
C LEU A 454 18.82 4.86 -6.58
N SER A 455 18.34 4.65 -7.80
CA SER A 455 17.68 3.42 -8.22
C SER A 455 18.60 2.22 -8.05
N SER A 456 19.87 2.32 -8.44
CA SER A 456 20.83 1.21 -8.36
C SER A 456 21.18 0.81 -6.93
N LYS A 457 21.22 1.77 -6.00
CA LYS A 457 21.57 1.50 -4.59
C LYS A 457 20.44 0.89 -3.78
N ILE A 458 19.21 1.25 -4.07
CA ILE A 458 18.07 0.98 -3.18
C ILE A 458 17.12 -0.02 -3.80
N SER A 459 16.93 0.05 -5.10
CA SER A 459 16.00 -0.82 -5.81
C SER A 459 16.74 -1.97 -6.50
N ARG A 460 16.10 -3.11 -6.58
CA ARG A 460 16.55 -4.23 -7.40
C ARG A 460 16.37 -3.97 -8.90
N THR A 461 16.06 -2.72 -9.27
CA THR A 461 15.67 -2.29 -10.63
C THR A 461 16.81 -1.67 -11.42
N ASP A 462 18.06 -1.77 -10.95
CA ASP A 462 19.21 -1.25 -11.66
C ASP A 462 19.25 -1.80 -13.10
N CYS A 463 19.15 -0.88 -14.10
CA CYS A 463 19.29 -1.23 -15.51
C CYS A 463 20.77 -1.17 -15.89
N ASN A 464 21.24 -2.22 -16.57
CA ASN A 464 22.62 -2.26 -17.03
C ASN A 464 22.91 -1.36 -18.23
N LEU A 465 21.87 -0.84 -18.91
CA LEU A 465 22.02 0.03 -20.08
C LEU A 465 21.77 1.50 -19.72
N LEU A 466 22.60 2.39 -20.23
CA LEU A 466 22.40 3.83 -20.22
C LEU A 466 22.47 4.32 -21.66
N PHE A 467 21.46 5.07 -22.09
CA PHE A 467 21.35 5.58 -23.45
C PHE A 467 21.59 7.07 -23.49
N PHE A 468 22.65 7.50 -24.16
CA PHE A 468 22.99 8.89 -24.37
C PHE A 468 22.76 9.26 -25.85
N ASP A 469 21.65 9.98 -26.11
CA ASP A 469 21.28 10.39 -27.48
C ASP A 469 21.48 11.89 -27.66
N GLU A 470 22.58 12.28 -28.31
CA GLU A 470 22.93 13.66 -28.62
C GLU A 470 22.95 14.60 -27.40
N VAL A 471 23.49 14.12 -26.28
CA VAL A 471 23.56 14.88 -25.02
C VAL A 471 24.46 16.13 -25.10
N CYS A 472 25.38 16.18 -26.05
CA CYS A 472 26.34 17.28 -26.23
C CYS A 472 25.86 18.40 -27.16
N ASP A 473 24.64 18.34 -27.69
CA ASP A 473 24.11 19.40 -28.51
C ASP A 473 24.00 20.71 -27.76
N ASN A 474 24.44 21.81 -28.36
CA ASN A 474 24.48 23.14 -27.78
C ASN A 474 25.32 23.25 -26.48
N ILE A 475 26.25 22.32 -26.26
CA ILE A 475 27.23 22.36 -25.20
C ILE A 475 28.59 22.84 -25.81
N ASP A 476 29.30 23.69 -25.10
CA ASP A 476 30.61 24.19 -25.42
C ASP A 476 31.72 23.13 -25.25
N ASN A 477 32.88 23.32 -25.86
CA ASN A 477 33.97 22.33 -25.76
C ASN A 477 34.41 21.99 -24.34
N PRO A 478 34.51 22.92 -23.37
CA PRO A 478 34.75 22.57 -21.99
C PRO A 478 33.67 21.67 -21.39
N GLY A 479 32.40 21.93 -21.72
CA GLY A 479 31.28 21.10 -21.30
C GLY A 479 31.28 19.71 -21.93
N ILE A 480 31.70 19.58 -23.20
CA ILE A 480 31.86 18.28 -23.87
C ILE A 480 32.96 17.45 -23.19
N LEU A 481 34.09 18.09 -22.83
CA LEU A 481 35.14 17.43 -22.07
C LEU A 481 34.62 16.96 -20.71
N ALA A 482 33.79 17.77 -20.03
CA ALA A 482 33.18 17.39 -18.77
C ALA A 482 32.21 16.19 -18.94
N VAL A 483 31.45 16.15 -20.04
CA VAL A 483 30.59 14.98 -20.37
C VAL A 483 31.45 13.73 -20.61
N ASN A 484 32.57 13.84 -21.36
CA ASN A 484 33.50 12.73 -21.56
C ASN A 484 34.04 12.19 -20.22
N ASN A 485 34.51 13.09 -19.34
CA ASN A 485 35.01 12.71 -18.02
C ASN A 485 33.94 12.00 -17.19
N LEU A 486 32.70 12.48 -17.29
CA LEU A 486 31.53 11.84 -16.64
C LEU A 486 31.27 10.43 -17.19
N LEU A 487 31.29 10.25 -18.52
CA LEU A 487 31.10 8.93 -19.15
C LEU A 487 32.21 7.95 -18.72
N ARG A 488 33.46 8.38 -18.68
CA ARG A 488 34.59 7.57 -18.18
C ARG A 488 34.45 7.21 -16.70
N MET A 489 33.95 8.14 -15.90
CA MET A 489 33.67 7.88 -14.50
C MET A 489 32.55 6.82 -14.33
N LEU A 490 31.47 6.90 -15.12
CA LEU A 490 30.40 5.90 -15.11
C LEU A 490 30.90 4.51 -15.51
N GLU A 491 31.77 4.44 -16.52
CA GLU A 491 32.42 3.21 -16.94
C GLU A 491 33.27 2.59 -15.83
N SER A 492 34.06 3.41 -15.12
CA SER A 492 34.94 2.93 -14.04
C SER A 492 34.21 2.48 -12.77
N GLN A 493 33.03 3.04 -12.50
CA GLN A 493 32.28 2.76 -11.28
C GLN A 493 31.57 1.40 -11.29
N ASN A 494 31.19 0.89 -12.46
CA ASN A 494 30.47 -0.38 -12.56
C ASN A 494 30.72 -1.06 -13.92
N ALA A 495 31.53 -2.11 -13.90
CA ALA A 495 31.85 -2.89 -15.09
C ALA A 495 30.64 -3.58 -15.76
N GLU A 496 29.54 -3.76 -15.06
CA GLU A 496 28.31 -4.33 -15.64
C GLU A 496 27.49 -3.29 -16.39
N LYS A 497 27.71 -1.99 -16.16
CA LYS A 497 27.00 -0.92 -16.86
C LYS A 497 27.58 -0.70 -18.24
N LYS A 498 26.68 -0.51 -19.18
CA LYS A 498 26.97 -0.31 -20.60
C LYS A 498 26.38 1.02 -21.03
N VAL A 499 27.24 1.89 -21.47
CA VAL A 499 26.88 3.25 -21.84
C VAL A 499 26.88 3.34 -23.37
N LEU A 500 25.69 3.45 -23.97
CA LEU A 500 25.51 3.56 -25.41
C LEU A 500 25.39 5.03 -25.78
N VAL A 501 26.32 5.53 -26.58
CA VAL A 501 26.44 6.95 -26.91
C VAL A 501 26.19 7.19 -28.39
N ILE A 502 25.17 7.98 -28.72
CA ILE A 502 24.93 8.56 -30.03
C ILE A 502 25.36 10.02 -29.96
N THR A 503 26.26 10.43 -30.83
CA THR A 503 26.66 11.84 -30.96
C THR A 503 27.07 12.19 -32.39
N HIS A 504 26.73 13.41 -32.81
CA HIS A 504 27.22 14.04 -34.04
C HIS A 504 28.38 14.98 -33.76
N ASN A 505 28.70 15.23 -32.51
CA ASN A 505 29.79 16.10 -32.12
C ASN A 505 31.15 15.43 -32.38
N ASN A 506 31.93 15.98 -33.32
CA ASN A 506 33.22 15.43 -33.72
C ASN A 506 34.22 15.40 -32.57
N TYR A 507 34.21 16.41 -31.70
CA TYR A 507 35.13 16.48 -30.58
C TYR A 507 34.86 15.35 -29.56
N LEU A 508 33.58 15.07 -29.23
CA LEU A 508 33.25 13.93 -28.37
C LEU A 508 33.59 12.60 -29.06
N GLN A 509 33.39 12.48 -30.39
CA GLN A 509 33.76 11.28 -31.12
C GLN A 509 35.26 11.00 -31.06
N GLU A 510 36.09 12.04 -31.13
CA GLU A 510 37.56 11.94 -30.99
C GLU A 510 37.93 11.50 -29.55
N LEU A 511 37.34 12.13 -28.54
CA LEU A 511 37.59 11.81 -27.13
C LEU A 511 37.22 10.36 -26.78
N LEU A 512 36.19 9.78 -27.44
CA LEU A 512 35.74 8.42 -27.30
C LEU A 512 36.36 7.46 -28.36
N GLY A 513 37.38 7.90 -29.11
CA GLY A 513 37.93 7.14 -30.23
C GLY A 513 38.45 5.75 -29.90
N ASP A 514 38.84 5.52 -28.65
CA ASP A 514 39.34 4.27 -28.08
C ASP A 514 38.25 3.29 -27.64
N THR A 515 36.95 3.69 -27.68
CA THR A 515 35.84 2.84 -27.23
C THR A 515 35.24 2.01 -28.36
N ASP A 516 34.51 0.96 -27.99
CA ASP A 516 33.79 0.11 -28.94
C ASP A 516 32.80 0.92 -29.80
N ALA A 517 32.55 0.45 -31.03
CA ALA A 517 31.61 1.09 -31.93
C ALA A 517 30.68 0.10 -32.64
N ILE A 518 29.39 0.40 -32.60
CA ILE A 518 28.37 -0.28 -33.41
C ILE A 518 28.02 0.66 -34.58
N THR A 519 28.24 0.23 -35.82
CA THR A 519 27.95 1.05 -36.99
C THR A 519 26.63 0.64 -37.62
N ILE A 520 25.70 1.59 -37.73
CA ILE A 520 24.42 1.42 -38.42
C ILE A 520 24.54 2.05 -39.83
N THR A 521 24.38 1.22 -40.84
CA THR A 521 24.42 1.66 -42.23
C THR A 521 23.04 1.63 -42.85
N LYS A 522 22.57 2.75 -43.40
CA LYS A 522 21.31 2.83 -44.16
C LYS A 522 21.62 2.86 -45.67
N HIS A 523 20.92 2.01 -46.41
CA HIS A 523 20.99 1.96 -47.86
C HIS A 523 19.61 1.56 -48.44
N LYS A 524 19.13 2.31 -49.43
CA LYS A 524 17.81 2.13 -50.06
C LYS A 524 16.67 2.11 -49.02
N GLY A 525 16.73 3.03 -48.05
CA GLY A 525 15.74 3.17 -47.02
C GLY A 525 15.87 2.15 -45.85
N ILE A 526 16.69 1.12 -45.97
CA ILE A 526 16.85 0.04 -45.00
C ILE A 526 18.12 0.24 -44.16
N SER A 527 17.99 0.16 -42.85
CA SER A 527 19.09 0.19 -41.90
C SER A 527 19.56 -1.21 -41.54
N LYS A 528 20.88 -1.40 -41.44
CA LYS A 528 21.51 -2.64 -40.99
C LYS A 528 22.61 -2.33 -39.99
N ILE A 529 22.80 -3.19 -39.02
CA ILE A 529 23.97 -3.14 -38.13
C ILE A 529 25.14 -3.84 -38.84
N ASN A 530 26.27 -3.18 -38.83
CA ASN A 530 27.56 -3.79 -39.12
C ASN A 530 28.29 -3.84 -37.79
N ASN A 531 28.38 -5.02 -37.20
CA ASN A 531 29.29 -5.25 -36.10
C ASN A 531 30.69 -5.12 -36.67
N GLY A 532 31.41 -4.07 -36.29
CA GLY A 532 32.82 -3.94 -36.64
C GLY A 532 33.57 -5.15 -36.10
N ASN A 533 34.35 -5.77 -36.99
CA ASN A 533 35.38 -6.73 -36.57
C ASN A 533 36.44 -5.98 -35.78
#